data_ef36e4bbec574e198ab434d58f4b9fc3
#
_entry.id   ef36e4bbec574e198ab434d58f4b9fc3
#
_cell.length_a   1.000
_cell.length_b   1.000
_cell.length_c   1.000
_cell.angle_alpha   90.00
_cell.angle_beta   90.00
_cell.angle_gamma   90.00
#
_symmetry.space_group_name_H-M   'P 1'
#
loop_
_entity.id
_entity.type
_entity.pdbx_description
1 polymer ?
#
loop_
_entity_poly.entity_id
_entity_poly.type
_entity_poly.pdbx_seq_one_letter_code
_entity_poly.pdbx_strand_id
1 'polypeptide(L)'
;MSKKSLKRSLAYAEKCLHEAKNYLGMSCTEHKKVYWGSQVKKYEQAVSDLKAKLEALEPKPVDTTVSAHKVLLAAAGHLEDRAVTYDNDQGERSIPLVIELFNKIRGKDLTPADGWLIQVLLKIVRANQGEFKLDNFEDLAAYAALWGEESANAQ
;
A
#
# COMPACT_ATOMS: atom_id res chain seq x y z
N MET A 1 -9.19 -17.61 5.62
CA MET A 1 -9.22 -18.47 4.40
C MET A 1 -8.40 -17.82 3.30
N SER A 2 -7.62 -18.60 2.54
CA SER A 2 -6.87 -18.05 1.40
C SER A 2 -7.79 -17.74 0.20
N LYS A 3 -7.42 -16.78 -0.67
CA LYS A 3 -8.15 -16.46 -1.91
C LYS A 3 -8.40 -17.70 -2.79
N LYS A 4 -7.42 -18.61 -2.85
CA LYS A 4 -7.54 -19.89 -3.57
C LYS A 4 -8.60 -20.81 -2.97
N SER A 5 -8.69 -20.87 -1.63
CA SER A 5 -9.72 -21.64 -0.91
C SER A 5 -11.12 -21.07 -1.14
N LEU A 6 -11.27 -19.74 -1.08
CA LEU A 6 -12.55 -19.07 -1.35
C LEU A 6 -13.06 -19.32 -2.78
N LYS A 7 -12.18 -19.25 -3.79
CA LYS A 7 -12.53 -19.56 -5.18
C LYS A 7 -13.04 -20.99 -5.35
N ARG A 8 -12.42 -21.96 -4.67
CA ARG A 8 -12.88 -23.36 -4.68
C ARG A 8 -14.25 -23.51 -4.03
N SER A 9 -14.45 -22.87 -2.88
CA SER A 9 -15.74 -22.90 -2.17
C SER A 9 -16.85 -22.24 -3.01
N LEU A 10 -16.55 -21.15 -3.71
CA LEU A 10 -17.49 -20.49 -4.60
C LEU A 10 -17.90 -21.41 -5.76
N ALA A 11 -16.93 -22.00 -6.45
CA ALA A 11 -17.21 -22.93 -7.56
C ALA A 11 -18.08 -24.12 -7.12
N TYR A 12 -17.83 -24.65 -5.90
CA TYR A 12 -18.67 -25.70 -5.33
C TYR A 12 -20.10 -25.21 -5.04
N ALA A 13 -20.25 -24.03 -4.42
CA ALA A 13 -21.58 -23.48 -4.11
C ALA A 13 -22.37 -23.18 -5.38
N GLU A 14 -21.74 -22.63 -6.44
CA GLU A 14 -22.36 -22.40 -7.74
C GLU A 14 -22.81 -23.71 -8.41
N LYS A 15 -22.02 -24.78 -8.34
CA LYS A 15 -22.41 -26.10 -8.81
C LYS A 15 -23.64 -26.63 -8.05
N CYS A 16 -23.64 -26.56 -6.72
CA CYS A 16 -24.79 -27.00 -5.92
C CYS A 16 -26.05 -26.16 -6.20
N LEU A 17 -25.89 -24.85 -6.43
CA LEU A 17 -27.00 -23.97 -6.80
C LEU A 17 -27.61 -24.39 -8.16
N HIS A 18 -26.76 -24.66 -9.14
CA HIS A 18 -27.20 -25.11 -10.46
C HIS A 18 -27.98 -26.44 -10.37
N GLU A 19 -27.45 -27.42 -9.64
CA GLU A 19 -28.13 -28.71 -9.41
C GLU A 19 -29.48 -28.53 -8.69
N ALA A 20 -29.52 -27.69 -7.63
CA ALA A 20 -30.75 -27.42 -6.90
C ALA A 20 -31.84 -26.76 -7.80
N LYS A 21 -31.46 -25.83 -8.67
CA LYS A 21 -32.37 -25.21 -9.66
C LYS A 21 -32.90 -26.23 -10.65
N ASN A 22 -32.06 -27.13 -11.15
CA ASN A 22 -32.47 -28.20 -12.04
C ASN A 22 -33.49 -29.12 -11.40
N TYR A 23 -33.22 -29.60 -10.14
CA TYR A 23 -34.17 -30.44 -9.42
C TYR A 23 -35.47 -29.71 -9.08
N LEU A 24 -35.43 -28.41 -8.77
CA LEU A 24 -36.63 -27.61 -8.56
C LEU A 24 -37.50 -27.58 -9.83
N GLY A 25 -36.88 -27.35 -11.01
CA GLY A 25 -37.59 -27.35 -12.29
C GLY A 25 -38.20 -28.70 -12.69
N MET A 26 -37.56 -29.81 -12.28
CA MET A 26 -38.03 -31.17 -12.54
C MET A 26 -39.03 -31.71 -11.49
N SER A 27 -39.29 -30.96 -10.42
CA SER A 27 -40.09 -31.43 -9.29
C SER A 27 -41.59 -31.38 -9.60
N CYS A 28 -42.25 -32.55 -9.52
CA CYS A 28 -43.66 -32.73 -9.82
C CYS A 28 -44.59 -32.69 -8.57
N THR A 29 -44.02 -32.77 -7.35
CA THR A 29 -44.80 -32.73 -6.11
C THR A 29 -44.52 -31.45 -5.33
N GLU A 30 -45.55 -30.92 -4.65
CA GLU A 30 -45.42 -29.68 -3.88
C GLU A 30 -44.36 -29.77 -2.77
N HIS A 31 -44.30 -30.90 -2.06
CA HIS A 31 -43.30 -31.13 -1.04
C HIS A 31 -41.88 -31.05 -1.59
N LYS A 32 -41.60 -31.63 -2.77
CA LYS A 32 -40.26 -31.53 -3.42
C LYS A 32 -39.96 -30.12 -3.87
N LYS A 33 -40.97 -29.38 -4.36
CA LYS A 33 -40.79 -27.96 -4.74
C LYS A 33 -40.39 -27.10 -3.54
N VAL A 34 -41.06 -27.28 -2.39
CA VAL A 34 -40.73 -26.56 -1.15
C VAL A 34 -39.30 -26.90 -0.69
N TYR A 35 -38.95 -28.20 -0.70
CA TYR A 35 -37.60 -28.62 -0.33
C TYR A 35 -36.50 -28.01 -1.24
N TRP A 36 -36.64 -28.20 -2.54
CA TRP A 36 -35.65 -27.67 -3.48
C TRP A 36 -35.65 -26.16 -3.55
N GLY A 37 -36.77 -25.50 -3.37
CA GLY A 37 -36.86 -24.05 -3.25
C GLY A 37 -36.06 -23.51 -2.05
N SER A 38 -36.10 -24.23 -0.91
CA SER A 38 -35.29 -23.88 0.25
C SER A 38 -33.77 -24.07 0.00
N GLN A 39 -33.39 -25.14 -0.72
CA GLN A 39 -32.00 -25.39 -1.09
C GLN A 39 -31.46 -24.32 -2.05
N VAL A 40 -32.24 -23.89 -3.03
CA VAL A 40 -31.90 -22.80 -3.94
C VAL A 40 -31.60 -21.52 -3.16
N LYS A 41 -32.50 -21.10 -2.27
CA LYS A 41 -32.27 -19.91 -1.43
C LYS A 41 -30.99 -20.02 -0.59
N LYS A 42 -30.74 -21.18 0.02
CA LYS A 42 -29.53 -21.45 0.82
C LYS A 42 -28.25 -21.30 -0.02
N TYR A 43 -28.21 -21.85 -1.22
CA TYR A 43 -27.03 -21.78 -2.06
C TYR A 43 -26.88 -20.40 -2.71
N GLU A 44 -27.96 -19.70 -3.02
CA GLU A 44 -27.91 -18.31 -3.47
C GLU A 44 -27.26 -17.40 -2.42
N GLN A 45 -27.66 -17.55 -1.15
CA GLN A 45 -27.03 -16.81 -0.06
C GLN A 45 -25.54 -17.16 0.07
N ALA A 46 -25.18 -18.46 0.04
CA ALA A 46 -23.79 -18.89 0.13
C ALA A 46 -22.92 -18.35 -1.00
N VAL A 47 -23.43 -18.33 -2.23
CA VAL A 47 -22.76 -17.75 -3.40
C VAL A 47 -22.57 -16.24 -3.22
N SER A 48 -23.59 -15.53 -2.76
CA SER A 48 -23.52 -14.09 -2.49
C SER A 48 -22.47 -13.77 -1.43
N ASP A 49 -22.48 -14.49 -0.30
CA ASP A 49 -21.52 -14.28 0.80
C ASP A 49 -20.07 -14.55 0.37
N LEU A 50 -19.85 -15.59 -0.44
CA LEU A 50 -18.52 -15.95 -0.93
C LEU A 50 -18.01 -14.95 -1.98
N LYS A 51 -18.89 -14.40 -2.82
CA LYS A 51 -18.54 -13.33 -3.76
C LYS A 51 -18.15 -12.06 -3.02
N ALA A 52 -18.93 -11.64 -2.02
CA ALA A 52 -18.61 -10.48 -1.19
C ALA A 52 -17.26 -10.64 -0.46
N LYS A 53 -16.97 -11.84 0.07
CA LYS A 53 -15.67 -12.13 0.70
C LYS A 53 -14.51 -12.12 -0.30
N LEU A 54 -14.71 -12.56 -1.53
CA LEU A 54 -13.71 -12.49 -2.59
C LEU A 54 -13.46 -11.05 -3.02
N GLU A 55 -14.51 -10.26 -3.20
CA GLU A 55 -14.42 -8.84 -3.55
C GLU A 55 -13.70 -8.03 -2.46
N ALA A 56 -13.96 -8.34 -1.18
CA ALA A 56 -13.24 -7.73 -0.06
C ALA A 56 -11.74 -8.07 -0.02
N LEU A 57 -11.31 -9.16 -0.67
CA LEU A 57 -9.90 -9.55 -0.84
C LEU A 57 -9.28 -9.04 -2.14
N GLU A 58 -10.07 -8.47 -3.06
CA GLU A 58 -9.50 -7.76 -4.19
C GLU A 58 -8.92 -6.43 -3.66
N PRO A 59 -7.67 -6.11 -4.03
CA PRO A 59 -7.16 -4.78 -3.71
C PRO A 59 -8.13 -3.78 -4.35
N LYS A 60 -8.68 -2.88 -3.53
CA LYS A 60 -9.43 -1.73 -4.08
C LYS A 60 -8.56 -1.11 -5.15
N PRO A 61 -9.12 -0.70 -6.31
CA PRO A 61 -8.33 0.00 -7.31
C PRO A 61 -7.65 1.16 -6.59
N VAL A 62 -6.34 1.01 -6.39
CA VAL A 62 -5.52 2.11 -5.89
C VAL A 62 -5.66 3.17 -6.96
N ASP A 63 -6.14 4.34 -6.56
CA ASP A 63 -6.10 5.51 -7.44
C ASP A 63 -4.63 5.73 -7.81
N THR A 64 -4.25 5.17 -8.96
CA THR A 64 -2.88 5.19 -9.48
C THR A 64 -2.54 6.55 -10.08
N THR A 65 -3.43 7.53 -10.00
CA THR A 65 -3.15 8.89 -10.45
C THR A 65 -2.15 9.50 -9.48
N VAL A 66 -0.90 9.51 -9.90
CA VAL A 66 0.16 10.24 -9.20
C VAL A 66 -0.12 11.73 -9.35
N SER A 67 -0.39 12.41 -8.23
CA SER A 67 -0.51 13.87 -8.22
C SER A 67 0.58 14.46 -7.33
N ALA A 68 1.07 15.65 -7.67
CA ALA A 68 2.10 16.36 -6.89
C ALA A 68 1.68 16.52 -5.42
N HIS A 69 0.40 16.80 -5.17
CA HIS A 69 -0.14 16.90 -3.82
C HIS A 69 -0.01 15.57 -3.02
N LYS A 70 -0.31 14.43 -3.64
CA LYS A 70 -0.15 13.12 -2.99
C LYS A 70 1.31 12.79 -2.67
N VAL A 71 2.23 13.13 -3.58
CA VAL A 71 3.68 12.98 -3.36
C VAL A 71 4.14 13.79 -2.16
N LEU A 72 3.70 15.05 -2.05
CA LEU A 72 4.05 15.92 -0.91
C LEU A 72 3.47 15.42 0.41
N LEU A 73 2.23 14.91 0.41
CA LEU A 73 1.63 14.30 1.61
C LEU A 73 2.37 13.03 2.04
N ALA A 74 2.76 12.17 1.09
CA ALA A 74 3.55 10.98 1.38
C ALA A 74 4.94 11.36 1.93
N ALA A 75 5.60 12.35 1.33
CA ALA A 75 6.88 12.87 1.83
C ALA A 75 6.77 13.39 3.28
N ALA A 76 5.71 14.12 3.61
CA ALA A 76 5.46 14.57 4.98
C ALA A 76 5.26 13.39 5.94
N GLY A 77 4.48 12.37 5.55
CA GLY A 77 4.30 11.15 6.34
C GLY A 77 5.61 10.39 6.58
N HIS A 78 6.48 10.31 5.58
CA HIS A 78 7.82 9.70 5.74
C HIS A 78 8.69 10.45 6.77
N LEU A 79 8.59 11.78 6.84
CA LEU A 79 9.30 12.57 7.85
C LEU A 79 8.77 12.29 9.25
N GLU A 80 7.45 12.21 9.42
CA GLU A 80 6.81 11.87 10.70
C GLU A 80 7.16 10.45 11.16
N ASP A 81 7.09 9.45 10.29
CA ASP A 81 7.41 8.05 10.60
C ASP A 81 8.89 7.88 11.01
N ARG A 82 9.79 8.61 10.34
CA ARG A 82 11.22 8.58 10.66
C ARG A 82 11.50 9.26 11.99
N ALA A 83 10.86 10.39 12.26
CA ALA A 83 10.99 11.06 13.55
C ALA A 83 10.63 10.11 14.70
N VAL A 84 9.55 9.32 14.57
CA VAL A 84 9.12 8.34 15.58
C VAL A 84 10.10 7.15 15.71
N THR A 85 10.76 6.73 14.62
CA THR A 85 11.52 5.47 14.58
C THR A 85 13.00 5.66 14.93
N TYR A 86 13.60 6.77 14.51
CA TYR A 86 15.07 6.97 14.57
C TYR A 86 15.50 8.19 15.38
N ASP A 87 14.56 9.02 15.83
CA ASP A 87 14.87 10.32 16.38
C ASP A 87 14.34 10.54 17.79
N ASN A 88 14.84 11.60 18.37
CA ASN A 88 14.34 12.23 19.58
C ASN A 88 13.33 13.33 19.17
N ASP A 89 12.79 14.04 20.16
CA ASP A 89 11.77 15.09 20.03
C ASP A 89 12.10 16.23 19.04
N GLN A 90 13.26 16.17 18.36
CA GLN A 90 13.78 17.23 17.47
C GLN A 90 13.81 16.86 15.98
N GLY A 91 13.27 15.70 15.56
CA GLY A 91 13.24 15.23 14.17
C GLY A 91 14.46 14.43 13.73
N GLU A 92 14.59 14.06 12.43
CA GLU A 92 15.69 13.23 11.93
C GLU A 92 17.04 13.95 12.00
N ARG A 93 17.98 13.40 12.80
CA ARG A 93 19.32 13.98 13.03
C ARG A 93 20.46 13.06 12.60
N SER A 94 20.19 11.99 11.87
CA SER A 94 21.22 11.05 11.43
C SER A 94 22.22 11.66 10.44
N ILE A 95 21.78 12.48 9.49
CA ILE A 95 22.67 13.12 8.51
C ILE A 95 23.65 14.10 9.15
N PRO A 96 23.26 15.01 10.05
CA PRO A 96 24.22 15.84 10.78
C PRO A 96 25.35 15.02 11.44
N LEU A 97 25.02 13.93 12.13
CA LEU A 97 25.99 13.05 12.76
C LEU A 97 26.89 12.33 11.75
N VAL A 98 26.33 11.87 10.63
CA VAL A 98 27.10 11.25 9.52
C VAL A 98 28.11 12.25 8.95
N ILE A 99 27.73 13.50 8.74
CA ILE A 99 28.59 14.55 8.20
C ILE A 99 29.69 14.90 9.22
N GLU A 100 29.37 15.03 10.50
CA GLU A 100 30.37 15.25 11.53
C GLU A 100 31.44 14.11 11.53
N LEU A 101 30.98 12.86 11.49
CA LEU A 101 31.89 11.70 11.45
C LEU A 101 32.74 11.67 10.16
N PHE A 102 32.09 11.94 9.01
CA PHE A 102 32.77 12.01 7.71
C PHE A 102 33.90 13.08 7.72
N ASN A 103 33.60 14.28 8.22
CA ASN A 103 34.55 15.37 8.33
C ASN A 103 35.77 14.95 9.18
N LYS A 104 35.51 14.32 10.33
CA LYS A 104 36.59 13.79 11.20
C LYS A 104 37.46 12.75 10.50
N ILE A 105 36.88 11.82 9.76
CA ILE A 105 37.62 10.74 9.07
C ILE A 105 38.38 11.28 7.86
N ARG A 106 37.80 12.22 7.12
CA ARG A 106 38.34 12.67 5.82
C ARG A 106 39.00 14.03 5.85
N GLY A 107 38.99 14.71 7.00
CA GLY A 107 39.55 16.07 7.12
C GLY A 107 38.82 17.05 6.19
N LYS A 108 37.49 17.07 6.22
CA LYS A 108 36.62 17.92 5.42
C LYS A 108 35.78 18.82 6.32
N ASP A 109 35.14 19.81 5.72
CA ASP A 109 34.28 20.81 6.38
C ASP A 109 32.90 20.89 5.72
N LEU A 110 32.30 19.73 5.45
CA LEU A 110 30.93 19.67 4.96
C LEU A 110 29.95 20.10 6.06
N THR A 111 28.89 20.78 5.67
CA THR A 111 27.80 21.15 6.57
C THR A 111 26.69 20.08 6.57
N PRO A 112 25.82 20.03 7.57
CA PRO A 112 24.63 19.18 7.53
C PRO A 112 23.76 19.43 6.28
N ALA A 113 23.65 20.68 5.80
CA ALA A 113 22.97 21.02 4.56
C ALA A 113 23.62 20.35 3.33
N ASP A 114 24.95 20.25 3.28
CA ASP A 114 25.65 19.50 2.21
C ASP A 114 25.27 18.00 2.25
N GLY A 115 25.11 17.45 3.45
CA GLY A 115 24.69 16.07 3.63
C GLY A 115 23.28 15.81 3.06
N TRP A 116 22.34 16.69 3.34
CA TRP A 116 20.99 16.59 2.76
C TRP A 116 20.98 16.83 1.26
N LEU A 117 21.79 17.77 0.76
CA LEU A 117 21.96 17.97 -0.70
C LEU A 117 22.47 16.70 -1.38
N ILE A 118 23.40 15.97 -0.77
CA ILE A 118 23.87 14.67 -1.28
C ILE A 118 22.72 13.66 -1.37
N GLN A 119 21.83 13.60 -0.38
CA GLN A 119 20.65 12.72 -0.43
C GLN A 119 19.67 13.12 -1.53
N VAL A 120 19.42 14.40 -1.72
CA VAL A 120 18.62 14.95 -2.84
C VAL A 120 19.23 14.51 -4.19
N LEU A 121 20.51 14.71 -4.39
CA LEU A 121 21.21 14.32 -5.62
C LEU A 121 21.15 12.80 -5.84
N LEU A 122 21.31 12.00 -4.81
CA LEU A 122 21.16 10.54 -4.91
C LEU A 122 19.77 10.13 -5.43
N LYS A 123 18.69 10.76 -4.95
CA LYS A 123 17.33 10.48 -5.41
C LYS A 123 17.09 10.95 -6.83
N ILE A 124 17.65 12.07 -7.24
CA ILE A 124 17.63 12.54 -8.63
C ILE A 124 18.30 11.50 -9.56
N VAL A 125 19.49 11.03 -9.20
CA VAL A 125 20.20 10.00 -9.98
C VAL A 125 19.38 8.72 -10.09
N ARG A 126 18.84 8.21 -8.96
CA ARG A 126 18.02 7.00 -8.92
C ARG A 126 16.72 7.15 -9.73
N ALA A 127 16.07 8.32 -9.69
CA ALA A 127 14.85 8.59 -10.46
C ALA A 127 15.07 8.55 -11.99
N ASN A 128 16.32 8.79 -12.44
CA ASN A 128 16.70 8.73 -13.84
C ASN A 128 17.31 7.37 -14.27
N GLN A 129 17.35 6.39 -13.37
CA GLN A 129 17.91 5.07 -13.64
C GLN A 129 16.85 3.97 -13.51
N GLY A 130 16.71 3.13 -14.54
CA GLY A 130 15.81 1.97 -14.53
C GLY A 130 14.34 2.33 -14.67
N GLU A 131 13.48 1.54 -14.02
CA GLU A 131 12.03 1.74 -14.05
C GLU A 131 11.59 2.86 -13.12
N PHE A 132 10.47 3.53 -13.46
CA PHE A 132 9.85 4.55 -12.61
C PHE A 132 9.52 4.00 -11.23
N LYS A 133 9.98 4.69 -10.18
CA LYS A 133 9.66 4.41 -8.79
C LYS A 133 9.22 5.70 -8.11
N LEU A 134 7.96 5.70 -7.65
CA LEU A 134 7.36 6.87 -6.99
C LEU A 134 8.11 7.25 -5.71
N ASP A 135 8.58 6.27 -4.95
CA ASP A 135 9.40 6.41 -3.75
C ASP A 135 10.60 7.36 -3.92
N ASN A 136 11.25 7.33 -5.10
CA ASN A 136 12.36 8.27 -5.35
C ASN A 136 11.90 9.73 -5.33
N PHE A 137 10.68 10.03 -5.76
CA PHE A 137 10.14 11.38 -5.79
C PHE A 137 9.58 11.80 -4.43
N GLU A 138 9.03 10.88 -3.67
CA GLU A 138 8.57 11.10 -2.30
C GLU A 138 9.75 11.40 -1.37
N ASP A 139 10.79 10.57 -1.41
CA ASP A 139 12.03 10.79 -0.67
C ASP A 139 12.75 12.07 -1.13
N LEU A 140 12.78 12.38 -2.44
CA LEU A 140 13.36 13.61 -2.96
C LEU A 140 12.70 14.84 -2.34
N ALA A 141 11.37 14.85 -2.26
CA ALA A 141 10.62 15.95 -1.66
C ALA A 141 10.90 16.07 -0.14
N ALA A 142 10.96 14.94 0.58
CA ALA A 142 11.29 14.90 2.00
C ALA A 142 12.71 15.43 2.26
N TYR A 143 13.71 14.95 1.52
CA TYR A 143 15.09 15.40 1.67
C TYR A 143 15.31 16.86 1.26
N ALA A 144 14.58 17.35 0.25
CA ALA A 144 14.63 18.77 -0.11
C ALA A 144 14.06 19.66 1.01
N ALA A 145 13.03 19.21 1.73
CA ALA A 145 12.50 19.91 2.88
C ALA A 145 13.51 19.97 4.05
N LEU A 146 14.17 18.83 4.37
CA LEU A 146 15.21 18.78 5.38
C LEU A 146 16.45 19.62 5.02
N TRP A 147 16.82 19.63 3.74
CA TRP A 147 17.87 20.52 3.24
C TRP A 147 17.51 21.99 3.43
N GLY A 148 16.24 22.36 3.14
CA GLY A 148 15.75 23.72 3.35
C GLY A 148 15.76 24.12 4.83
N GLU A 149 15.32 23.23 5.72
CA GLU A 149 15.35 23.43 7.17
C GLU A 149 16.77 23.67 7.68
N GLU A 150 17.72 22.80 7.35
CA GLU A 150 19.13 22.96 7.76
C GLU A 150 19.77 24.24 7.20
N SER A 151 19.46 24.58 5.94
CA SER A 151 19.97 25.81 5.33
C SER A 151 19.44 27.08 6.00
N ALA A 152 18.18 27.04 6.47
CA ALA A 152 17.58 28.16 7.19
C ALA A 152 18.17 28.29 8.62
N ASN A 153 18.46 27.19 9.30
CA ASN A 153 19.00 27.17 10.64
C ASN A 153 20.51 27.53 10.70
N ALA A 154 21.19 27.50 9.58
CA ALA A 154 22.61 27.85 9.46
C ALA A 154 22.87 29.35 9.21
N GLN A 155 21.82 30.17 9.02
CA GLN A 155 21.90 31.62 8.85
C GLN A 155 21.87 32.36 10.17
#